data_4b4e6df7afe5ea7546f5682c84d4a9ec
#
_entry.id   4b4e6df7afe5ea7546f5682c84d4a9ec
#
_cell.length_a   1.000
_cell.length_b   1.000
_cell.length_c   1.000
_cell.angle_alpha   90.00
_cell.angle_beta   90.00
_cell.angle_gamma   90.00
#
_symmetry.space_group_name_H-M   'P 1'
#
loop_
_entity.id
_entity.type
_entity.pdbx_description
1 polymer ?
#
loop_
_entity_poly.entity_id
_entity_poly.type
_entity_poly.pdbx_seq_one_letter_code
_entity_poly.pdbx_strand_id
1 'polypeptide(L)'
;MSNITKNYELLLMFDVNQDDTETISTVDKYKSIIESKGGSIDRHEDWGVMKMAYMIDKNNKARYILLNFQSTAEVLDELSNLIKFNDSIIRHLFTVQSDSITEPSIMMQSKA
;
A
#
# COMPACT_ATOMS: atom_id res chain seq x y z
N MET A 1 -16.15 -14.80 -14.59
CA MET A 1 -15.53 -13.49 -14.59
C MET A 1 -16.16 -12.62 -13.53
N SER A 2 -15.41 -12.23 -12.54
CA SER A 2 -15.98 -11.47 -11.43
C SER A 2 -15.73 -9.97 -11.63
N ASN A 3 -16.81 -9.19 -11.75
CA ASN A 3 -16.72 -7.73 -11.71
C ASN A 3 -17.02 -7.21 -10.32
N ILE A 4 -16.99 -8.11 -9.32
CA ILE A 4 -17.29 -7.74 -7.94
C ILE A 4 -16.16 -6.90 -7.38
N THR A 5 -16.50 -5.70 -6.96
CA THR A 5 -15.59 -4.80 -6.30
C THR A 5 -15.59 -5.11 -4.80
N LYS A 6 -14.41 -5.25 -4.25
CA LYS A 6 -14.23 -5.49 -2.80
C LYS A 6 -13.37 -4.40 -2.21
N ASN A 7 -13.44 -4.28 -0.89
CA ASN A 7 -12.61 -3.33 -0.14
C ASN A 7 -11.32 -4.01 0.28
N TYR A 8 -10.19 -3.42 -0.07
CA TYR A 8 -8.88 -3.96 0.24
C TYR A 8 -8.04 -2.95 1.01
N GLU A 9 -7.16 -3.48 1.81
CA GLU A 9 -6.12 -2.70 2.48
C GLU A 9 -4.77 -3.23 2.02
N LEU A 10 -3.91 -2.34 1.57
CA LEU A 10 -2.54 -2.67 1.15
C LEU A 10 -1.57 -1.91 2.02
N LEU A 11 -0.75 -2.65 2.76
CA LEU A 11 0.34 -2.07 3.52
C LEU A 11 1.64 -2.32 2.78
N LEU A 12 2.35 -1.25 2.45
CA LEU A 12 3.63 -1.30 1.75
C LEU A 12 4.75 -0.89 2.68
N MET A 13 5.84 -1.64 2.66
CA MET A 13 7.04 -1.34 3.42
C MET A 13 8.19 -1.12 2.45
N PHE A 14 8.63 0.13 2.32
CA PHE A 14 9.68 0.52 1.40
C PHE A 14 11.03 0.59 2.08
N ASP A 15 12.09 0.28 1.33
CA ASP A 15 13.45 0.46 1.76
C ASP A 15 13.70 1.94 2.06
N VAL A 16 14.26 2.24 3.23
CA VAL A 16 14.53 3.62 3.64
C VAL A 16 15.59 4.29 2.79
N ASN A 17 16.37 3.52 2.04
CA ASN A 17 17.39 4.06 1.15
C ASN A 17 16.83 4.54 -0.18
N GLN A 18 15.56 4.25 -0.47
CA GLN A 18 14.94 4.77 -1.67
C GLN A 18 14.60 6.26 -1.49
N ASP A 19 14.82 7.04 -2.56
CA ASP A 19 14.44 8.45 -2.59
C ASP A 19 12.93 8.59 -2.35
N ASP A 20 12.55 9.56 -1.52
CA ASP A 20 11.15 9.85 -1.21
C ASP A 20 10.34 10.13 -2.47
N THR A 21 10.91 10.85 -3.43
CA THR A 21 10.25 11.16 -4.69
C THR A 21 9.91 9.89 -5.47
N GLU A 22 10.81 8.92 -5.48
CA GLU A 22 10.57 7.64 -6.16
C GLU A 22 9.51 6.81 -5.43
N THR A 23 9.51 6.85 -4.11
CA THR A 23 8.51 6.14 -3.30
C THR A 23 7.12 6.71 -3.60
N ILE A 24 6.98 8.02 -3.59
CA ILE A 24 5.71 8.69 -3.87
C ILE A 24 5.26 8.38 -5.31
N SER A 25 6.17 8.43 -6.26
CA SER A 25 5.89 8.13 -7.66
C SER A 25 5.37 6.70 -7.84
N THR A 26 5.97 5.75 -7.14
CA THR A 26 5.56 4.34 -7.18
C THR A 26 4.15 4.17 -6.63
N VAL A 27 3.85 4.79 -5.49
CA VAL A 27 2.53 4.72 -4.88
C VAL A 27 1.49 5.36 -5.80
N ASP A 28 1.80 6.50 -6.39
CA ASP A 28 0.91 7.18 -7.33
C ASP A 28 0.61 6.31 -8.55
N LYS A 29 1.60 5.58 -9.03
CA LYS A 29 1.42 4.63 -10.13
C LYS A 29 0.41 3.55 -9.76
N TYR A 30 0.52 2.98 -8.57
CA TYR A 30 -0.40 1.94 -8.11
C TYR A 30 -1.81 2.50 -7.94
N LYS A 31 -1.94 3.70 -7.40
CA LYS A 31 -3.24 4.37 -7.28
C LYS A 31 -3.87 4.61 -8.66
N SER A 32 -3.07 5.04 -9.62
CA SER A 32 -3.55 5.27 -10.99
C SER A 32 -4.05 3.99 -11.65
N ILE A 33 -3.39 2.87 -11.42
CA ILE A 33 -3.83 1.57 -11.93
C ILE A 33 -5.20 1.22 -11.37
N ILE A 34 -5.37 1.39 -10.05
CA ILE A 34 -6.65 1.11 -9.39
C ILE A 34 -7.75 1.98 -10.00
N GLU A 35 -7.51 3.27 -10.12
CA GLU A 35 -8.51 4.22 -10.63
C GLU A 35 -8.83 4.01 -12.10
N SER A 36 -7.81 3.70 -12.91
CA SER A 36 -8.00 3.48 -14.35
C SER A 36 -8.81 2.23 -14.65
N LYS A 37 -8.88 1.29 -13.72
CA LYS A 37 -9.64 0.04 -13.86
C LYS A 37 -11.00 0.12 -13.16
N GLY A 38 -11.45 1.32 -12.82
CA GLY A 38 -12.76 1.54 -12.23
C GLY A 38 -12.81 1.45 -10.71
N GLY A 39 -11.67 1.30 -10.07
CA GLY A 39 -11.61 1.30 -8.61
C GLY A 39 -11.54 2.71 -8.04
N SER A 40 -11.50 2.79 -6.73
CA SER A 40 -11.41 4.08 -6.03
C SER A 40 -10.51 3.95 -4.81
N ILE A 41 -9.83 5.04 -4.49
CA ILE A 41 -8.96 5.10 -3.31
C ILE A 41 -9.76 5.72 -2.16
N ASP A 42 -9.91 4.97 -1.08
CA ASP A 42 -10.66 5.42 0.10
C ASP A 42 -9.76 6.11 1.11
N ARG A 43 -8.53 5.62 1.26
CA ARG A 43 -7.60 6.16 2.24
C ARG A 43 -6.16 5.93 1.77
N HIS A 44 -5.33 6.95 1.92
CA HIS A 44 -3.90 6.88 1.65
C HIS A 44 -3.16 7.54 2.80
N GLU A 45 -2.31 6.78 3.48
CA GLU A 45 -1.54 7.28 4.60
C GLU A 45 -0.07 6.93 4.43
N ASP A 46 0.80 7.89 4.73
CA ASP A 46 2.23 7.68 4.81
C ASP A 46 2.60 7.76 6.29
N TRP A 47 2.90 6.61 6.88
CA TRP A 47 3.25 6.53 8.30
C TRP A 47 4.70 6.95 8.56
N GLY A 48 5.49 7.13 7.50
CA GLY A 48 6.89 7.48 7.62
C GLY A 48 7.77 6.29 7.95
N VAL A 49 8.99 6.57 8.31
CA VAL A 49 9.97 5.52 8.65
C VAL A 49 9.70 5.01 10.05
N MET A 50 9.54 3.70 10.17
CA MET A 50 9.26 3.03 11.43
C MET A 50 10.15 1.81 11.59
N LYS A 51 10.43 1.46 12.83
CA LYS A 51 11.20 0.27 13.16
C LYS A 51 10.34 -0.98 12.99
N MET A 52 10.86 -1.95 12.28
CA MET A 52 10.19 -3.26 12.14
C MET A 52 10.42 -4.11 13.38
N ALA A 53 9.48 -5.01 13.65
CA ALA A 53 9.56 -5.90 14.81
C ALA A 53 10.76 -6.86 14.70
N TYR A 54 11.20 -7.15 13.48
CA TYR A 54 12.37 -8.00 13.24
C TYR A 54 13.08 -7.50 11.98
N MET A 55 14.34 -7.88 11.85
CA MET A 55 15.15 -7.47 10.71
C MET A 55 14.78 -8.26 9.46
N ILE A 56 14.65 -7.53 8.35
CA ILE A 56 14.51 -8.13 7.04
C ILE A 56 15.69 -7.62 6.21
N ASP A 57 16.47 -8.55 5.67
CA ASP A 57 17.61 -8.21 4.81
C ASP A 57 18.59 -7.23 5.48
N LYS A 58 18.85 -7.44 6.77
CA LYS A 58 19.72 -6.60 7.60
C LYS A 58 19.16 -5.20 7.88
N ASN A 59 17.92 -4.93 7.47
CA ASN A 59 17.25 -3.67 7.76
C ASN A 59 16.23 -3.87 8.87
N ASN A 60 16.22 -2.95 9.83
CA ASN A 60 15.21 -2.96 10.87
C ASN A 60 14.26 -1.77 10.78
N LYS A 61 14.37 -0.98 9.72
CA LYS A 61 13.50 0.17 9.48
C LYS A 61 12.92 0.14 8.07
N ALA A 62 11.72 0.64 7.92
CA ALA A 62 11.07 0.75 6.63
C ALA A 62 10.13 1.95 6.64
N ARG A 63 9.86 2.49 5.46
CA ARG A 63 8.84 3.51 5.30
C ARG A 63 7.52 2.81 5.03
N TYR A 64 6.53 3.06 5.87
CA TYR A 64 5.22 2.42 5.79
C TYR A 64 4.22 3.30 5.08
N ILE A 65 3.56 2.76 4.08
CA ILE A 65 2.49 3.45 3.35
C ILE A 65 1.28 2.55 3.31
N LEU A 66 0.13 3.10 3.64
CA LEU A 66 -1.13 2.38 3.71
C LEU A 66 -2.09 2.89 2.64
N LEU A 67 -2.70 1.97 1.91
CA LEU A 67 -3.76 2.27 0.95
C LEU A 67 -5.00 1.43 1.28
N ASN A 68 -6.15 2.09 1.38
CA ASN A 68 -7.43 1.41 1.39
C ASN A 68 -8.14 1.78 0.09
N PHE A 69 -8.63 0.78 -0.60
CA PHE A 69 -9.19 1.00 -1.92
C PHE A 69 -10.25 -0.05 -2.26
N GLN A 70 -11.05 0.27 -3.26
CA GLN A 70 -12.04 -0.63 -3.81
C GLN A 70 -11.59 -1.06 -5.20
N SER A 71 -11.60 -2.35 -5.47
CA SER A 71 -11.19 -2.85 -6.76
C SER A 71 -11.63 -4.30 -6.97
N THR A 72 -11.40 -4.82 -8.16
CA THR A 72 -11.65 -6.23 -8.47
C THR A 72 -10.40 -7.05 -8.15
N ALA A 73 -10.57 -8.36 -8.08
CA ALA A 73 -9.44 -9.27 -7.84
C ALA A 73 -8.40 -9.23 -8.96
N GLU A 74 -8.83 -8.94 -10.19
CA GLU A 74 -7.90 -8.84 -11.33
C GLU A 74 -6.89 -7.71 -11.13
N VAL A 75 -7.36 -6.56 -10.63
CA VAL A 75 -6.48 -5.42 -10.34
C VAL A 75 -5.51 -5.79 -9.23
N LEU A 76 -5.98 -6.54 -8.24
CA LEU A 76 -5.13 -6.98 -7.14
C LEU A 76 -3.98 -7.86 -7.65
N ASP A 77 -4.27 -8.76 -8.58
CA ASP A 77 -3.24 -9.62 -9.18
C ASP A 77 -2.22 -8.80 -9.94
N GLU A 78 -2.68 -7.80 -10.69
CA GLU A 78 -1.79 -6.89 -11.44
C GLU A 78 -0.87 -6.13 -10.50
N LEU A 79 -1.43 -5.58 -9.41
CA LEU A 79 -0.63 -4.87 -8.40
C LEU A 79 0.37 -5.80 -7.74
N SER A 80 -0.05 -7.01 -7.40
CA SER A 80 0.81 -8.01 -6.78
C SER A 80 2.03 -8.31 -7.62
N ASN A 81 1.84 -8.45 -8.94
CA ASN A 81 2.94 -8.71 -9.86
C ASN A 81 3.91 -7.53 -9.94
N LEU A 82 3.38 -6.31 -9.98
CA LEU A 82 4.22 -5.11 -10.02
C LEU A 82 5.02 -4.95 -8.73
N ILE A 83 4.39 -5.19 -7.61
CA ILE A 83 5.05 -5.09 -6.30
C ILE A 83 6.15 -6.14 -6.18
N LYS A 84 5.87 -7.35 -6.63
CA LYS A 84 6.82 -8.46 -6.57
C LYS A 84 8.13 -8.15 -7.29
N PHE A 85 8.08 -7.38 -8.36
CA PHE A 85 9.26 -7.03 -9.14
C PHE A 85 9.88 -5.69 -8.74
N ASN A 86 9.36 -5.05 -7.71
CA ASN A 86 9.92 -3.79 -7.21
C ASN A 86 10.85 -4.05 -6.03
N ASP A 87 12.15 -3.97 -6.28
CA ASP A 87 13.18 -4.28 -5.28
C ASP A 87 13.17 -3.32 -4.09
N SER A 88 12.57 -2.15 -4.25
CA SER A 88 12.49 -1.16 -3.16
C SER A 88 11.39 -1.48 -2.16
N ILE A 89 10.48 -2.38 -2.49
CA ILE A 89 9.44 -2.82 -1.56
C ILE A 89 9.94 -4.05 -0.83
N ILE A 90 10.24 -3.90 0.45
CA ILE A 90 10.77 -4.97 1.28
C ILE A 90 9.68 -6.00 1.55
N ARG A 91 8.47 -5.52 1.81
CA ARG A 91 7.35 -6.38 2.15
C ARG A 91 6.03 -5.67 1.82
N HIS A 92 5.00 -6.45 1.56
CA HIS A 92 3.65 -5.92 1.36
C HIS A 92 2.64 -6.89 1.94
N LEU A 93 1.45 -6.36 2.29
CA LEU A 93 0.38 -7.17 2.84
C LEU A 93 -0.95 -6.66 2.30
N PHE A 94 -1.70 -7.54 1.65
CA PHE A 94 -3.08 -7.27 1.24
C PHE A 94 -4.04 -7.88 2.25
N THR A 95 -5.07 -7.11 2.62
CA THR A 95 -6.12 -7.58 3.51
C THR A 95 -7.47 -7.20 2.94
N VAL A 96 -8.42 -8.11 2.96
CA VAL A 96 -9.79 -7.84 2.54
C VAL A 96 -10.54 -7.22 3.73
N GLN A 97 -11.22 -6.10 3.48
CA GLN A 97 -12.01 -5.40 4.49
C GLN A 97 -13.50 -5.58 4.19
N SER A 98 -14.33 -5.64 5.23
CA SER A 98 -15.77 -5.76 5.04
C SER A 98 -16.41 -4.46 4.59
N ASP A 99 -15.86 -3.32 5.00
CA ASP A 99 -16.38 -1.98 4.69
C ASP A 99 -15.28 -1.07 4.17
N SER A 100 -15.70 0.01 3.48
CA SER A 100 -14.81 1.10 3.13
C SER A 100 -14.25 1.75 4.39
N ILE A 101 -12.95 1.99 4.40
CA ILE A 101 -12.28 2.66 5.51
C ILE A 101 -11.73 3.99 5.03
N THR A 102 -12.29 5.08 5.54
CA THR A 102 -11.90 6.44 5.16
C THR A 102 -11.38 7.25 6.34
N GLU A 103 -11.67 6.83 7.56
CA GLU A 103 -11.21 7.52 8.77
C GLU A 103 -9.72 7.34 8.98
N PRO A 104 -9.01 8.34 9.54
CA PRO A 104 -7.60 8.18 9.84
C PRO A 104 -7.35 7.00 10.78
N SER A 105 -6.28 6.28 10.55
CA SER A 105 -5.88 5.16 11.39
C SER A 105 -5.38 5.66 12.74
N ILE A 106 -5.27 4.75 13.69
CA ILE A 106 -4.69 5.06 15.01
C ILE A 106 -3.28 5.63 14.85
N MET A 107 -2.52 5.14 13.88
CA MET A 107 -1.17 5.63 13.60
C MET A 107 -1.16 7.10 13.23
N MET A 108 -2.10 7.54 12.40
CA MET A 108 -2.19 8.95 11.98
C MET A 108 -2.74 9.83 13.10
N GLN A 109 -3.68 9.31 13.88
CA GLN A 109 -4.22 10.03 15.03
C GLN A 109 -3.16 10.29 16.08
N SER A 110 -2.28 9.34 16.32
CA SER A 110 -1.22 9.50 17.32
C SER A 110 -0.12 10.45 16.86
N LYS A 111 -0.03 10.78 15.60
CA LYS A 111 0.92 11.76 15.06
C LYS A 111 0.40 13.19 15.10
N ALA A 112 -0.89 13.34 15.28
CA ALA A 112 -1.55 14.64 15.23
C ALA A 112 -1.22 15.49 16.47
#